data_2e784cdb78de1affc621589c2fbc8309
#
_entry.id   2e784cdb78de1affc621589c2fbc8309
#
_cell.length_a   1.000
_cell.length_b   1.000
_cell.length_c   1.000
_cell.angle_alpha   90.00
_cell.angle_beta   90.00
_cell.angle_gamma   90.00
#
_symmetry.space_group_name_H-M   'P 1'
#
loop_
_entity.id
_entity.type
_entity.pdbx_description
1 polymer ?
#
loop_
_entity_poly.entity_id
_entity_poly.type
_entity_poly.pdbx_seq_one_letter_code
_entity_poly.pdbx_strand_id
1 'polypeptide(L)'
;IVSMGGLYEFYMLMEKVGFKPKKSAAMAVGSLIYGIIVMYSFGEFNFAYLLFIFPLLVSLVALELFRKSKDPVTNIAFSVMGILYVVIPLSIVNFFAYDPTYYNEMDINTNNYSSLLLVGFFVIQWANDSGAYLFGSLLGKYKLFERISPNKTWEGFYGGALLAVITGIIFGQFDGAVIHWIIVALIIVIFGTLGDLTESQIKR
;
A
#
# COMPACT_ATOMS: atom_id res chain seq x y z
N ILE A 1 7.52 7.19 -9.76
CA ILE A 1 6.99 6.73 -11.07
C ILE A 1 5.84 5.75 -10.83
N VAL A 2 6.03 4.63 -10.10
CA VAL A 2 5.00 3.61 -9.86
C VAL A 2 3.74 4.19 -9.21
N SER A 3 3.88 4.99 -8.16
CA SER A 3 2.76 5.62 -7.46
C SER A 3 1.91 6.51 -8.38
N MET A 4 2.55 7.29 -9.23
CA MET A 4 1.84 8.18 -10.17
C MET A 4 1.20 7.39 -11.33
N GLY A 5 1.85 6.32 -11.79
CA GLY A 5 1.28 5.39 -12.76
C GLY A 5 0.00 4.73 -12.24
N GLY A 6 0.07 4.15 -11.03
CA GLY A 6 -1.10 3.53 -10.38
C GLY A 6 -2.23 4.53 -10.11
N LEU A 7 -1.90 5.76 -9.69
CA LEU A 7 -2.89 6.81 -9.49
C LEU A 7 -3.57 7.22 -10.81
N TYR A 8 -2.79 7.31 -11.89
CA TYR A 8 -3.33 7.59 -13.22
C TYR A 8 -4.29 6.49 -13.69
N GLU A 9 -3.90 5.21 -13.54
CA GLU A 9 -4.73 4.06 -13.89
C GLU A 9 -6.02 4.02 -13.06
N PHE A 10 -5.93 4.29 -11.77
CA PHE A 10 -7.11 4.37 -10.90
C PHE A 10 -8.12 5.40 -11.44
N TYR A 11 -7.66 6.60 -11.78
CA TYR A 11 -8.57 7.62 -12.32
C TYR A 11 -9.10 7.28 -13.72
N MET A 12 -8.32 6.61 -14.54
CA MET A 12 -8.80 6.09 -15.84
C MET A 12 -9.93 5.07 -15.68
N LEU A 13 -9.83 4.20 -14.67
CA LEU A 13 -10.90 3.24 -14.36
C LEU A 13 -12.17 3.95 -13.88
N MET A 14 -12.04 4.95 -13.01
CA MET A 14 -13.19 5.74 -12.54
C MET A 14 -13.87 6.49 -13.67
N GLU A 15 -13.11 7.05 -14.62
CA GLU A 15 -13.66 7.71 -15.80
C GLU A 15 -14.44 6.73 -16.69
N LYS A 16 -13.98 5.48 -16.85
CA LYS A 16 -14.70 4.45 -17.61
C LYS A 16 -16.05 4.05 -17.00
N VAL A 17 -16.15 4.13 -15.68
CA VAL A 17 -17.40 3.86 -14.93
C VAL A 17 -18.36 5.05 -14.98
N GLY A 18 -17.90 6.22 -15.49
CA GLY A 18 -18.72 7.41 -15.66
C GLY A 18 -18.50 8.50 -14.60
N PHE A 19 -17.62 8.28 -13.65
CA PHE A 19 -17.21 9.30 -12.68
C PHE A 19 -16.20 10.27 -13.32
N LYS A 20 -16.13 11.49 -12.81
CA LYS A 20 -15.27 12.54 -13.37
C LYS A 20 -14.37 13.16 -12.29
N PRO A 21 -13.47 12.38 -11.66
CA PRO A 21 -12.52 12.94 -10.69
C PRO A 21 -11.66 14.02 -11.36
N LYS A 22 -11.18 15.00 -10.58
CA LYS A 22 -10.30 16.07 -11.11
C LYS A 22 -8.87 15.56 -11.23
N LYS A 23 -8.65 14.65 -12.19
CA LYS A 23 -7.43 13.87 -12.40
C LYS A 23 -6.14 14.68 -12.33
N SER A 24 -6.02 15.79 -13.07
CA SER A 24 -4.80 16.61 -13.08
C SER A 24 -4.48 17.22 -11.72
N ALA A 25 -5.49 17.77 -11.04
CA ALA A 25 -5.31 18.33 -9.71
C ALA A 25 -5.00 17.25 -8.67
N ALA A 26 -5.70 16.12 -8.72
CA ALA A 26 -5.47 15.02 -7.81
C ALA A 26 -4.09 14.36 -8.00
N MET A 27 -3.59 14.28 -9.24
CA MET A 27 -2.23 13.84 -9.52
C MET A 27 -1.18 14.82 -8.99
N ALA A 28 -1.39 16.13 -9.13
CA ALA A 28 -0.49 17.13 -8.59
C ALA A 28 -0.46 17.07 -7.05
N VAL A 29 -1.63 17.06 -6.42
CA VAL A 29 -1.75 16.91 -4.96
C VAL A 29 -1.14 15.59 -4.47
N GLY A 30 -1.41 14.48 -5.15
CA GLY A 30 -0.83 13.17 -4.84
C GLY A 30 0.70 13.16 -4.93
N SER A 31 1.27 13.83 -5.94
CA SER A 31 2.72 13.98 -6.08
C SER A 31 3.34 14.76 -4.93
N LEU A 32 2.69 15.85 -4.50
CA LEU A 32 3.15 16.65 -3.36
C LEU A 32 3.07 15.85 -2.04
N ILE A 33 1.96 15.15 -1.81
CA ILE A 33 1.79 14.29 -0.63
C ILE A 33 2.86 13.19 -0.60
N TYR A 34 3.09 12.51 -1.74
CA TYR A 34 4.16 11.53 -1.88
C TYR A 34 5.52 12.12 -1.52
N GLY A 35 5.85 13.30 -2.08
CA GLY A 35 7.11 13.99 -1.79
C GLY A 35 7.27 14.33 -0.32
N ILE A 36 6.24 14.85 0.35
CA ILE A 36 6.27 15.18 1.79
C ILE A 36 6.56 13.94 2.63
N ILE A 37 5.85 12.83 2.36
CA ILE A 37 6.02 11.58 3.13
C ILE A 37 7.42 10.99 2.90
N VAL A 38 7.92 11.00 1.66
CA VAL A 38 9.26 10.51 1.32
C VAL A 38 10.35 11.36 1.98
N MET A 39 10.26 12.70 1.93
CA MET A 39 11.22 13.58 2.59
C MET A 39 11.19 13.42 4.12
N TYR A 40 10.01 13.15 4.68
CA TYR A 40 9.90 12.81 6.09
C TYR A 40 10.58 11.47 6.41
N SER A 41 10.41 10.43 5.57
CA SER A 41 11.05 9.13 5.77
C SER A 41 12.58 9.20 5.67
N PHE A 42 13.11 10.14 4.90
CA PHE A 42 14.55 10.39 4.80
C PHE A 42 15.12 11.24 5.96
N GLY A 43 14.25 11.73 6.85
CA GLY A 43 14.67 12.60 7.96
C GLY A 43 14.91 14.07 7.56
N GLU A 44 14.70 14.43 6.29
CA GLU A 44 14.86 15.80 5.80
C GLU A 44 13.76 16.75 6.31
N PHE A 45 12.53 16.21 6.51
CA PHE A 45 11.39 16.95 7.02
C PHE A 45 11.06 16.51 8.45
N ASN A 46 10.67 17.46 9.30
CA ASN A 46 10.11 17.13 10.61
C ASN A 46 8.60 16.83 10.52
N PHE A 47 8.01 16.31 11.60
CA PHE A 47 6.60 15.92 11.67
C PHE A 47 5.64 17.06 11.28
N ALA A 48 6.02 18.33 11.49
CA ALA A 48 5.15 19.47 11.16
C ALA A 48 4.83 19.55 9.65
N TYR A 49 5.71 19.07 8.78
CA TYR A 49 5.45 19.04 7.34
C TYR A 49 4.32 18.09 6.95
N LEU A 50 4.08 17.02 7.71
CA LEU A 50 2.94 16.13 7.46
C LEU A 50 1.59 16.84 7.64
N LEU A 51 1.53 17.92 8.41
CA LEU A 51 0.31 18.72 8.56
C LEU A 51 -0.13 19.38 7.24
N PHE A 52 0.78 19.60 6.29
CA PHE A 52 0.43 20.12 4.96
C PHE A 52 -0.40 19.14 4.12
N ILE A 53 -0.43 17.86 4.46
CA ILE A 53 -1.29 16.87 3.78
C ILE A 53 -2.77 17.27 3.88
N PHE A 54 -3.20 17.79 5.04
CA PHE A 54 -4.59 18.19 5.23
C PHE A 54 -5.02 19.35 4.31
N PRO A 55 -4.35 20.51 4.27
CA PRO A 55 -4.72 21.58 3.34
C PRO A 55 -4.58 21.17 1.87
N LEU A 56 -3.66 20.28 1.51
CA LEU A 56 -3.57 19.72 0.17
C LEU A 56 -4.81 18.91 -0.21
N LEU A 57 -5.34 18.08 0.68
CA LEU A 57 -6.60 17.37 0.44
C LEU A 57 -7.79 18.32 0.38
N VAL A 58 -7.84 19.33 1.26
CA VAL A 58 -8.89 20.37 1.22
C VAL A 58 -8.86 21.16 -0.08
N SER A 59 -7.70 21.36 -0.69
CA SER A 59 -7.58 22.05 -1.99
C SER A 59 -8.35 21.35 -3.10
N LEU A 60 -8.46 20.00 -3.07
CA LEU A 60 -9.28 19.25 -4.04
C LEU A 60 -10.77 19.57 -3.90
N VAL A 61 -11.24 19.72 -2.67
CA VAL A 61 -12.61 20.14 -2.39
C VAL A 61 -12.86 21.55 -2.93
N ALA A 62 -11.95 22.48 -2.60
CA ALA A 62 -12.05 23.86 -3.07
C ALA A 62 -12.05 23.97 -4.61
N LEU A 63 -11.19 23.19 -5.27
CA LEU A 63 -11.13 23.17 -6.73
C LEU A 63 -12.41 22.62 -7.39
N GLU A 64 -13.11 21.69 -6.73
CA GLU A 64 -14.37 21.14 -7.26
C GLU A 64 -15.53 22.14 -7.11
N LEU A 65 -15.53 22.99 -6.08
CA LEU A 65 -16.54 24.05 -5.91
C LEU A 65 -16.63 24.97 -7.13
N PHE A 66 -15.49 25.25 -7.80
CA PHE A 66 -15.46 26.11 -8.97
C PHE A 66 -15.77 25.39 -10.30
N ARG A 67 -15.93 24.05 -10.27
CA ARG A 67 -16.11 23.25 -11.49
C ARG A 67 -17.53 23.17 -12.03
N LYS A 68 -18.56 23.47 -11.22
CA LYS A 68 -19.99 23.33 -11.60
C LYS A 68 -20.32 21.92 -12.14
N SER A 69 -19.78 20.87 -11.53
CA SER A 69 -20.05 19.48 -11.92
C SER A 69 -21.45 19.03 -11.44
N LYS A 70 -22.01 18.00 -12.10
CA LYS A 70 -23.32 17.44 -11.72
C LYS A 70 -23.25 16.71 -10.36
N ASP A 71 -22.12 16.01 -10.12
CA ASP A 71 -21.93 15.14 -8.94
C ASP A 71 -20.63 15.50 -8.20
N PRO A 72 -20.55 16.70 -7.56
CA PRO A 72 -19.33 17.20 -6.98
C PRO A 72 -18.82 16.32 -5.83
N VAL A 73 -19.72 15.81 -4.99
CA VAL A 73 -19.36 14.96 -3.84
C VAL A 73 -18.70 13.67 -4.29
N THR A 74 -19.26 13.02 -5.29
CA THR A 74 -18.72 11.78 -5.85
C THR A 74 -17.35 12.00 -6.49
N ASN A 75 -17.19 13.10 -7.23
CA ASN A 75 -15.91 13.45 -7.87
C ASN A 75 -14.82 13.74 -6.85
N ILE A 76 -15.15 14.46 -5.77
CA ILE A 76 -14.24 14.68 -4.63
C ILE A 76 -13.86 13.36 -3.97
N ALA A 77 -14.86 12.52 -3.67
CA ALA A 77 -14.65 11.24 -3.01
C ALA A 77 -13.65 10.36 -3.80
N PHE A 78 -13.82 10.22 -5.12
CA PHE A 78 -12.89 9.45 -5.94
C PHE A 78 -11.54 10.13 -6.13
N SER A 79 -11.46 11.47 -6.16
CA SER A 79 -10.19 12.19 -6.20
C SER A 79 -9.36 11.94 -4.95
N VAL A 80 -9.99 11.98 -3.77
CA VAL A 80 -9.35 11.70 -2.48
C VAL A 80 -9.05 10.20 -2.31
N MET A 81 -10.01 9.33 -2.68
CA MET A 81 -9.85 7.87 -2.59
C MET A 81 -8.63 7.37 -3.37
N GLY A 82 -8.38 7.91 -4.58
CA GLY A 82 -7.17 7.54 -5.33
C GLY A 82 -5.89 7.86 -4.58
N ILE A 83 -5.82 9.00 -3.91
CA ILE A 83 -4.65 9.38 -3.09
C ILE A 83 -4.52 8.44 -1.88
N LEU A 84 -5.61 8.21 -1.15
CA LEU A 84 -5.61 7.35 0.03
C LEU A 84 -5.30 5.88 -0.29
N TYR A 85 -5.77 5.41 -1.43
CA TYR A 85 -5.63 4.00 -1.83
C TYR A 85 -4.31 3.69 -2.54
N VAL A 86 -3.77 4.62 -3.31
CA VAL A 86 -2.56 4.40 -4.12
C VAL A 86 -1.35 5.15 -3.56
N VAL A 87 -1.50 6.47 -3.34
CA VAL A 87 -0.33 7.32 -3.03
C VAL A 87 0.17 7.06 -1.61
N ILE A 88 -0.73 7.06 -0.62
CA ILE A 88 -0.33 6.90 0.78
C ILE A 88 0.33 5.54 1.03
N PRO A 89 -0.26 4.38 0.66
CA PRO A 89 0.40 3.10 0.89
C PRO A 89 1.77 2.99 0.22
N LEU A 90 1.90 3.43 -1.03
CA LEU A 90 3.17 3.38 -1.75
C LEU A 90 4.21 4.37 -1.19
N SER A 91 3.79 5.49 -0.59
CA SER A 91 4.73 6.39 0.08
C SER A 91 5.21 5.84 1.43
N ILE A 92 4.35 5.12 2.16
CA ILE A 92 4.71 4.48 3.44
C ILE A 92 5.76 3.37 3.25
N VAL A 93 5.78 2.69 2.08
CA VAL A 93 6.81 1.67 1.78
C VAL A 93 8.25 2.22 1.92
N ASN A 94 8.46 3.53 1.76
CA ASN A 94 9.78 4.13 1.94
C ASN A 94 10.29 4.03 3.38
N PHE A 95 9.41 3.95 4.39
CA PHE A 95 9.83 3.73 5.79
C PHE A 95 10.45 2.35 6.02
N PHE A 96 10.18 1.37 5.16
CA PHE A 96 10.85 0.07 5.23
C PHE A 96 12.30 0.11 4.73
N ALA A 97 12.61 1.11 3.90
CA ALA A 97 13.96 1.29 3.37
C ALA A 97 14.82 2.20 4.26
N TYR A 98 14.19 3.13 5.00
CA TYR A 98 14.85 4.14 5.82
C TYR A 98 14.33 4.05 7.25
N ASP A 99 15.16 3.58 8.18
CA ASP A 99 14.83 3.48 9.60
C ASP A 99 15.32 4.73 10.33
N PRO A 100 14.41 5.63 10.77
CA PRO A 100 14.78 6.83 11.50
C PRO A 100 15.35 6.55 12.90
N THR A 101 15.20 5.35 13.45
CA THR A 101 15.71 4.99 14.78
C THR A 101 17.22 4.80 14.81
N TYR A 102 17.84 4.53 13.68
CA TYR A 102 19.30 4.44 13.55
C TYR A 102 20.01 5.79 13.51
N TYR A 103 19.26 6.90 13.48
CA TYR A 103 19.84 8.25 13.43
C TYR A 103 20.49 8.73 14.75
N ASN A 104 20.39 7.99 15.85
CA ASN A 104 20.73 8.53 17.17
C ASN A 104 22.10 8.16 17.75
N GLU A 105 22.87 7.24 17.17
CA GLU A 105 24.14 6.86 17.82
C GLU A 105 25.27 6.49 16.86
N MET A 106 26.01 7.41 16.35
CA MET A 106 27.28 7.23 15.63
C MET A 106 27.25 7.21 14.08
N ASP A 107 27.88 8.24 13.55
CA ASP A 107 28.28 8.49 12.17
C ASP A 107 27.24 9.14 11.22
N ILE A 108 27.47 10.45 11.07
CA ILE A 108 26.80 11.36 10.11
C ILE A 108 27.01 10.94 8.64
N ASN A 109 27.73 9.86 8.36
CA ASN A 109 28.15 9.43 7.01
C ASN A 109 27.62 8.08 6.55
N THR A 110 26.81 7.36 7.32
CA THR A 110 26.19 6.12 6.84
C THR A 110 24.76 6.41 6.42
N ASN A 111 24.49 6.26 5.12
CA ASN A 111 23.13 6.17 4.61
C ASN A 111 22.43 5.04 5.36
N ASN A 112 21.53 5.36 6.28
CA ASN A 112 20.78 4.38 7.09
C ASN A 112 19.74 3.64 6.25
N TYR A 113 20.12 3.23 5.06
CA TYR A 113 19.33 2.42 4.16
C TYR A 113 19.46 0.95 4.54
N SER A 114 18.38 0.36 5.01
CA SER A 114 18.28 -1.08 5.22
C SER A 114 17.38 -1.70 4.15
N SER A 115 17.99 -2.41 3.20
CA SER A 115 17.22 -3.14 2.19
C SER A 115 16.55 -4.40 2.75
N LEU A 116 16.99 -4.89 3.92
CA LEU A 116 16.54 -6.18 4.46
C LEU A 116 15.03 -6.18 4.73
N LEU A 117 14.51 -5.15 5.40
CA LEU A 117 13.08 -5.08 5.71
C LEU A 117 12.24 -4.91 4.44
N LEU A 118 12.70 -4.07 3.50
CA LEU A 118 12.01 -3.86 2.22
C LEU A 118 11.98 -5.13 1.37
N VAL A 119 13.13 -5.78 1.20
CA VAL A 119 13.25 -7.02 0.43
C VAL A 119 12.45 -8.13 1.11
N GLY A 120 12.59 -8.27 2.43
CA GLY A 120 11.86 -9.25 3.21
C GLY A 120 10.35 -9.09 3.10
N PHE A 121 9.84 -7.84 3.15
CA PHE A 121 8.43 -7.56 2.94
C PHE A 121 7.93 -8.10 1.59
N PHE A 122 8.62 -7.79 0.48
CA PHE A 122 8.21 -8.26 -0.84
C PHE A 122 8.37 -9.77 -1.02
N VAL A 123 9.42 -10.37 -0.47
CA VAL A 123 9.65 -11.83 -0.57
C VAL A 123 8.60 -12.59 0.25
N ILE A 124 8.23 -12.10 1.43
CA ILE A 124 7.14 -12.69 2.25
C ILE A 124 5.80 -12.56 1.52
N GLN A 125 5.52 -11.41 0.89
CA GLN A 125 4.31 -11.24 0.08
C GLN A 125 4.26 -12.23 -1.08
N TRP A 126 5.36 -12.38 -1.83
CA TRP A 126 5.44 -13.38 -2.92
C TRP A 126 5.29 -14.82 -2.43
N ALA A 127 5.87 -15.13 -1.28
CA ALA A 127 5.71 -16.46 -0.66
C ALA A 127 4.24 -16.71 -0.28
N ASN A 128 3.57 -15.71 0.29
CA ASN A 128 2.14 -15.76 0.59
C ASN A 128 1.30 -16.02 -0.66
N ASP A 129 1.50 -15.24 -1.71
CA ASP A 129 0.73 -15.34 -2.95
C ASP A 129 0.98 -16.68 -3.67
N SER A 130 2.26 -17.10 -3.73
CA SER A 130 2.64 -18.38 -4.31
C SER A 130 2.05 -19.56 -3.53
N GLY A 131 2.12 -19.50 -2.20
CA GLY A 131 1.52 -20.52 -1.32
C GLY A 131 0.01 -20.56 -1.46
N ALA A 132 -0.65 -19.40 -1.46
CA ALA A 132 -2.10 -19.31 -1.65
C ALA A 132 -2.54 -19.89 -2.98
N TYR A 133 -1.80 -19.64 -4.06
CA TYR A 133 -2.06 -20.22 -5.37
C TYR A 133 -1.83 -21.73 -5.39
N LEU A 134 -0.69 -22.22 -4.92
CA LEU A 134 -0.33 -23.65 -4.95
C LEU A 134 -1.32 -24.48 -4.11
N PHE A 135 -1.51 -24.14 -2.86
CA PHE A 135 -2.40 -24.89 -1.97
C PHE A 135 -3.87 -24.70 -2.35
N GLY A 136 -4.26 -23.52 -2.80
CA GLY A 136 -5.60 -23.23 -3.27
C GLY A 136 -5.98 -24.00 -4.55
N SER A 137 -5.03 -24.18 -5.48
CA SER A 137 -5.26 -24.90 -6.74
C SER A 137 -5.24 -26.43 -6.55
N LEU A 138 -4.37 -26.94 -5.66
CA LEU A 138 -4.19 -28.37 -5.46
C LEU A 138 -5.18 -28.97 -4.44
N LEU A 139 -5.47 -28.24 -3.36
CA LEU A 139 -6.21 -28.73 -2.21
C LEU A 139 -7.52 -27.96 -1.96
N GLY A 140 -7.77 -26.86 -2.68
CA GLY A 140 -8.88 -25.95 -2.42
C GLY A 140 -10.25 -26.60 -2.58
N LYS A 141 -10.96 -26.72 -1.46
CA LYS A 141 -12.33 -27.25 -1.40
C LYS A 141 -13.33 -26.20 -0.90
N TYR A 142 -12.94 -25.44 0.12
CA TYR A 142 -13.83 -24.48 0.78
C TYR A 142 -13.52 -23.06 0.31
N LYS A 143 -14.53 -22.37 -0.22
CA LYS A 143 -14.39 -20.99 -0.70
C LYS A 143 -14.22 -20.02 0.47
N LEU A 144 -13.28 -19.07 0.35
CA LEU A 144 -13.04 -18.05 1.36
C LEU A 144 -14.12 -16.96 1.34
N PHE A 145 -14.36 -16.38 0.14
CA PHE A 145 -15.38 -15.36 -0.11
C PHE A 145 -15.96 -15.55 -1.52
N GLU A 146 -16.90 -16.47 -1.68
CA GLU A 146 -17.46 -16.86 -2.98
C GLU A 146 -18.05 -15.66 -3.75
N ARG A 147 -18.73 -14.75 -3.02
CA ARG A 147 -19.38 -13.57 -3.61
C ARG A 147 -18.39 -12.58 -4.21
N ILE A 148 -17.20 -12.41 -3.62
CA ILE A 148 -16.20 -11.37 -3.99
C ILE A 148 -15.13 -11.98 -4.89
N SER A 149 -14.58 -13.12 -4.49
CA SER A 149 -13.51 -13.82 -5.21
C SER A 149 -13.74 -15.34 -5.19
N PRO A 150 -14.41 -15.89 -6.21
CA PRO A 150 -14.79 -17.31 -6.24
C PRO A 150 -13.59 -18.26 -6.33
N ASN A 151 -12.42 -17.76 -6.69
CA ASN A 151 -11.20 -18.56 -6.81
C ASN A 151 -10.42 -18.69 -5.50
N LYS A 152 -10.66 -17.84 -4.49
CA LYS A 152 -9.98 -17.90 -3.20
C LYS A 152 -10.58 -18.97 -2.30
N THR A 153 -9.71 -19.78 -1.68
CA THR A 153 -10.07 -20.89 -0.80
C THR A 153 -9.40 -20.75 0.56
N TRP A 154 -9.98 -21.36 1.60
CA TRP A 154 -9.39 -21.41 2.94
C TRP A 154 -8.06 -22.18 2.95
N GLU A 155 -7.97 -23.27 2.19
CA GLU A 155 -6.75 -24.07 2.06
C GLU A 155 -5.62 -23.23 1.43
N GLY A 156 -5.96 -22.40 0.45
CA GLY A 156 -5.03 -21.44 -0.13
C GLY A 156 -4.58 -20.40 0.90
N PHE A 157 -5.50 -19.84 1.68
CA PHE A 157 -5.17 -18.89 2.74
C PHE A 157 -4.18 -19.47 3.75
N TYR A 158 -4.45 -20.68 4.27
CA TYR A 158 -3.54 -21.33 5.22
C TYR A 158 -2.21 -21.74 4.57
N GLY A 159 -2.22 -22.17 3.32
CA GLY A 159 -0.99 -22.49 2.58
C GLY A 159 -0.11 -21.26 2.34
N GLY A 160 -0.72 -20.11 1.99
CA GLY A 160 -0.04 -18.84 1.89
C GLY A 160 0.56 -18.40 3.22
N ALA A 161 -0.25 -18.45 4.29
CA ALA A 161 0.19 -18.11 5.65
C ALA A 161 1.37 -18.98 6.11
N LEU A 162 1.35 -20.28 5.84
CA LEU A 162 2.44 -21.19 6.17
C LEU A 162 3.75 -20.78 5.49
N LEU A 163 3.73 -20.54 4.16
CA LEU A 163 4.93 -20.12 3.42
C LEU A 163 5.40 -18.73 3.83
N ALA A 164 4.50 -17.80 4.07
CA ALA A 164 4.84 -16.46 4.56
C ALA A 164 5.57 -16.51 5.91
N VAL A 165 5.05 -17.29 6.87
CA VAL A 165 5.67 -17.44 8.20
C VAL A 165 7.03 -18.14 8.11
N ILE A 166 7.17 -19.19 7.31
CA ILE A 166 8.48 -19.86 7.08
C ILE A 166 9.49 -18.85 6.51
N THR A 167 9.08 -18.07 5.52
CA THR A 167 9.93 -17.02 4.93
C THR A 167 10.29 -15.95 5.97
N GLY A 168 9.34 -15.51 6.79
CA GLY A 168 9.59 -14.58 7.89
C GLY A 168 10.60 -15.13 8.90
N ILE A 169 10.52 -16.41 9.28
CA ILE A 169 11.50 -17.05 10.16
C ILE A 169 12.89 -17.01 9.52
N ILE A 170 13.01 -17.31 8.22
CA ILE A 170 14.28 -17.26 7.51
C ILE A 170 14.89 -15.85 7.56
N PHE A 171 14.12 -14.81 7.24
CA PHE A 171 14.59 -13.43 7.35
C PHE A 171 14.97 -13.05 8.78
N GLY A 172 14.20 -13.50 9.77
CA GLY A 172 14.49 -13.27 11.19
C GLY A 172 15.77 -13.93 11.70
N GLN A 173 16.30 -14.94 11.01
CA GLN A 173 17.61 -15.51 11.33
C GLN A 173 18.78 -14.59 10.92
N PHE A 174 18.58 -13.73 9.92
CA PHE A 174 19.63 -12.83 9.44
C PHE A 174 19.88 -11.63 10.35
N ASP A 175 18.83 -11.14 11.06
CA ASP A 175 18.93 -9.97 11.95
C ASP A 175 18.71 -10.31 13.45
N GLY A 176 18.44 -11.57 13.76
CA GLY A 176 18.18 -12.02 15.14
C GLY A 176 16.77 -11.65 15.65
N ALA A 177 15.89 -11.12 14.83
CA ALA A 177 14.57 -10.61 15.22
C ALA A 177 13.41 -11.50 14.76
N VAL A 178 13.51 -12.82 14.93
CA VAL A 178 12.56 -13.83 14.42
C VAL A 178 11.11 -13.51 14.76
N ILE A 179 10.82 -13.09 16.00
CA ILE A 179 9.45 -12.78 16.45
C ILE A 179 8.88 -11.59 15.65
N HIS A 180 9.66 -10.55 15.41
CA HIS A 180 9.22 -9.39 14.62
C HIS A 180 8.88 -9.80 13.18
N TRP A 181 9.70 -10.63 12.54
CA TRP A 181 9.46 -11.14 11.19
C TRP A 181 8.22 -12.04 11.09
N ILE A 182 7.95 -12.85 12.13
CA ILE A 182 6.69 -13.61 12.19
C ILE A 182 5.48 -12.67 12.27
N ILE A 183 5.56 -11.61 13.10
CA ILE A 183 4.49 -10.62 13.20
C ILE A 183 4.28 -9.92 11.85
N VAL A 184 5.35 -9.50 11.18
CA VAL A 184 5.29 -8.90 9.84
C VAL A 184 4.63 -9.86 8.84
N ALA A 185 5.02 -11.13 8.84
CA ALA A 185 4.43 -12.14 7.96
C ALA A 185 2.91 -12.30 8.21
N LEU A 186 2.48 -12.36 9.47
CA LEU A 186 1.06 -12.46 9.82
C LEU A 186 0.26 -11.21 9.39
N ILE A 187 0.84 -10.03 9.56
CA ILE A 187 0.24 -8.77 9.08
C ILE A 187 0.08 -8.82 7.56
N ILE A 188 1.13 -9.22 6.83
CA ILE A 188 1.10 -9.36 5.36
C ILE A 188 0.00 -10.33 4.93
N VAL A 189 -0.11 -11.49 5.56
CA VAL A 189 -1.14 -12.51 5.22
C VAL A 189 -2.55 -11.94 5.38
N ILE A 190 -2.83 -11.31 6.52
CA ILE A 190 -4.17 -10.80 6.83
C ILE A 190 -4.51 -9.62 5.90
N PHE A 191 -3.66 -8.59 5.88
CA PHE A 191 -3.94 -7.37 5.13
C PHE A 191 -3.74 -7.54 3.62
N GLY A 192 -2.82 -8.39 3.19
CA GLY A 192 -2.67 -8.78 1.78
C GLY A 192 -3.94 -9.46 1.26
N THR A 193 -4.47 -10.42 2.01
CA THR A 193 -5.74 -11.09 1.62
C THR A 193 -6.91 -10.11 1.58
N LEU A 194 -7.03 -9.19 2.55
CA LEU A 194 -8.05 -8.15 2.54
C LEU A 194 -7.88 -7.18 1.38
N GLY A 195 -6.64 -6.79 1.07
CA GLY A 195 -6.31 -5.94 -0.07
C GLY A 195 -6.74 -6.53 -1.40
N ASP A 196 -6.43 -7.79 -1.62
CA ASP A 196 -6.84 -8.52 -2.84
C ASP A 196 -8.37 -8.66 -2.97
N LEU A 197 -9.07 -8.89 -1.84
CA LEU A 197 -10.55 -8.92 -1.85
C LEU A 197 -11.11 -7.55 -2.18
N THR A 198 -10.53 -6.48 -1.63
CA THR A 198 -10.93 -5.09 -1.92
C THR A 198 -10.69 -4.76 -3.39
N GLU A 199 -9.52 -5.13 -3.93
CA GLU A 199 -9.22 -4.95 -5.36
C GLU A 199 -10.22 -5.69 -6.25
N SER A 200 -10.53 -6.94 -5.90
CA SER A 200 -11.51 -7.74 -6.63
C SER A 200 -12.91 -7.12 -6.60
N GLN A 201 -13.26 -6.43 -5.52
CA GLN A 201 -14.53 -5.71 -5.39
C GLN A 201 -14.55 -4.41 -6.20
N ILE A 202 -13.44 -3.68 -6.26
CA ILE A 202 -13.33 -2.43 -7.05
C ILE A 202 -13.37 -2.71 -8.55
N LYS A 203 -12.84 -3.85 -8.98
CA LYS A 203 -12.82 -4.26 -10.41
C LYS A 203 -14.17 -4.72 -10.96
N ARG A 204 -15.16 -4.96 -10.13
CA ARG A 204 -16.54 -5.34 -10.50
C ARG A 204 -17.47 -4.15 -10.60
#